data_5e012bc8eba59c34c7df4613d18c6032
#
_entry.id   5e012bc8eba59c34c7df4613d18c6032
#
_cell.length_a   1.000
_cell.length_b   1.000
_cell.length_c   1.000
_cell.angle_alpha   90.00
_cell.angle_beta   90.00
_cell.angle_gamma   90.00
#
_symmetry.space_group_name_H-M   'P 1'
#
loop_
_entity.id
_entity.type
_entity.pdbx_description
1 polymer ?
#
loop_
_entity_poly.entity_id
_entity_poly.type
_entity_poly.pdbx_seq_one_letter_code
_entity_poly.pdbx_strand_id
1 'polypeptide(L)'
;QKPSMVMTDPKGELYNDNAAVLEKEGYKCIVLNLNDPYASSMWNPMEIAFRTYQRAGKLTEEVKKYTDVKPEDVKHKRFGQDVLQGVEYGNVWYGFEGKAFPTKELLQQELESRRIQLEDEAKSDIKNIGLSLIPDDPNSKDPTWSNGCRDFITGIMYAMLEDSRDPRLGMTIDKFNFFNLYKIC
;
A
#
# COMPACT_ATOMS: atom_id res chain seq x y z
N GLN A 1 -13.26 -1.81 -22.13
CA GLN A 1 -12.18 -1.70 -21.14
C GLN A 1 -10.88 -2.15 -21.81
N LYS A 2 -9.83 -1.33 -21.77
CA LYS A 2 -8.52 -1.72 -22.33
C LYS A 2 -7.82 -2.65 -21.35
N PRO A 3 -7.27 -3.79 -21.78
CA PRO A 3 -6.53 -4.70 -20.91
C PRO A 3 -5.20 -4.10 -20.45
N SER A 4 -4.77 -4.40 -19.22
CA SER A 4 -3.40 -4.16 -18.78
C SER A 4 -2.51 -5.28 -19.30
N MET A 5 -1.28 -4.92 -19.70
CA MET A 5 -0.30 -5.85 -20.27
C MET A 5 1.00 -5.78 -19.47
N VAL A 6 1.65 -6.92 -19.28
CA VAL A 6 3.00 -7.03 -18.75
C VAL A 6 3.84 -7.77 -19.78
N MET A 7 4.97 -7.19 -20.16
CA MET A 7 5.85 -7.73 -21.19
C MET A 7 7.29 -7.73 -20.71
N THR A 8 8.04 -8.77 -21.07
CA THR A 8 9.49 -8.82 -20.91
C THR A 8 10.14 -8.45 -22.23
N ASP A 9 11.06 -7.48 -22.18
CA ASP A 9 11.72 -6.93 -23.37
C ASP A 9 13.24 -6.89 -23.15
N PRO A 10 13.93 -8.02 -23.36
CA PRO A 10 15.36 -8.13 -23.05
C PRO A 10 16.26 -7.21 -23.87
N LYS A 11 15.80 -6.76 -25.04
CA LYS A 11 16.56 -5.92 -25.96
C LYS A 11 16.02 -4.48 -26.07
N GLY A 12 14.86 -4.19 -25.50
CA GLY A 12 14.21 -2.88 -25.61
C GLY A 12 13.49 -2.64 -26.94
N GLU A 13 13.45 -3.63 -27.83
CA GLU A 13 12.84 -3.51 -29.18
C GLU A 13 11.33 -3.32 -29.08
N LEU A 14 10.65 -4.08 -28.20
CA LEU A 14 9.20 -3.99 -28.04
C LEU A 14 8.77 -2.61 -27.54
N TYR A 15 9.49 -2.06 -26.59
CA TYR A 15 9.23 -0.72 -26.07
C TYR A 15 9.49 0.34 -27.14
N ASN A 16 10.65 0.30 -27.78
CA ASN A 16 11.05 1.30 -28.77
C ASN A 16 10.08 1.36 -29.95
N ASP A 17 9.60 0.20 -30.41
CA ASP A 17 8.75 0.12 -31.59
C ASP A 17 7.27 0.44 -31.29
N ASN A 18 6.81 0.19 -30.05
CA ASN A 18 5.38 0.21 -29.76
C ASN A 18 4.95 1.28 -28.74
N ALA A 19 5.84 1.84 -27.93
CA ALA A 19 5.47 2.75 -26.85
C ALA A 19 4.67 3.96 -27.35
N ALA A 20 5.12 4.60 -28.42
CA ALA A 20 4.45 5.79 -28.97
C ALA A 20 3.04 5.47 -29.52
N VAL A 21 2.82 4.27 -30.03
CA VAL A 21 1.50 3.82 -30.49
C VAL A 21 0.60 3.54 -29.31
N LEU A 22 1.11 2.83 -28.30
CA LEU A 22 0.36 2.51 -27.09
C LEU A 22 -0.06 3.77 -26.32
N GLU A 23 0.84 4.78 -26.24
CA GLU A 23 0.53 6.06 -25.59
C GLU A 23 -0.56 6.84 -26.33
N LYS A 24 -0.51 6.86 -27.68
CA LYS A 24 -1.60 7.45 -28.50
C LYS A 24 -2.92 6.75 -28.26
N GLU A 25 -2.89 5.44 -28.04
CA GLU A 25 -4.07 4.65 -27.68
C GLU A 25 -4.48 4.84 -26.22
N GLY A 26 -3.78 5.68 -25.45
CA GLY A 26 -4.11 6.03 -24.07
C GLY A 26 -3.68 4.97 -23.04
N TYR A 27 -2.68 4.16 -23.36
CA TYR A 27 -1.98 3.34 -22.38
C TYR A 27 -0.91 4.17 -21.67
N LYS A 28 -0.66 3.87 -20.40
CA LYS A 28 0.50 4.37 -19.68
C LYS A 28 1.58 3.30 -19.73
N CYS A 29 2.68 3.59 -20.41
CA CYS A 29 3.84 2.71 -20.47
C CYS A 29 4.72 2.93 -19.24
N ILE A 30 4.97 1.85 -18.49
CA ILE A 30 5.87 1.83 -17.33
C ILE A 30 7.02 0.89 -17.69
N VAL A 31 8.23 1.41 -17.66
CA VAL A 31 9.45 0.66 -18.04
C VAL A 31 10.30 0.44 -16.80
N LEU A 32 10.62 -0.82 -16.51
CA LEU A 32 11.64 -1.18 -15.53
C LEU A 32 12.90 -1.59 -16.29
N ASN A 33 13.86 -0.67 -16.41
CA ASN A 33 15.13 -0.91 -17.08
C ASN A 33 16.22 -1.22 -16.05
N LEU A 34 16.59 -2.49 -15.93
CA LEU A 34 17.61 -2.94 -14.98
C LEU A 34 19.04 -2.62 -15.44
N ASN A 35 19.24 -2.40 -16.73
CA ASN A 35 20.55 -2.08 -17.30
C ASN A 35 20.86 -0.57 -17.25
N ASP A 36 19.81 0.26 -17.36
CA ASP A 36 19.93 1.71 -17.27
C ASP A 36 18.85 2.27 -16.33
N PRO A 37 19.20 2.47 -15.05
CA PRO A 37 18.27 3.02 -14.10
C PRO A 37 17.76 4.42 -14.41
N TYR A 38 18.52 5.21 -15.19
CA TYR A 38 18.11 6.56 -15.60
C TYR A 38 17.03 6.54 -16.69
N ALA A 39 16.99 5.49 -17.49
CA ALA A 39 15.94 5.25 -18.48
C ALA A 39 14.76 4.43 -17.90
N SER A 40 14.78 4.15 -16.61
CA SER A 40 13.75 3.37 -15.93
C SER A 40 12.68 4.28 -15.32
N SER A 41 11.44 3.83 -15.34
CA SER A 41 10.39 4.42 -14.49
C SER A 41 10.76 4.21 -13.05
N MET A 42 10.59 5.24 -12.22
CA MET A 42 10.82 5.12 -10.78
C MET A 42 9.80 4.14 -10.18
N TRP A 43 10.30 3.17 -9.44
CA TRP A 43 9.50 2.20 -8.72
C TRP A 43 10.05 2.02 -7.30
N ASN A 44 9.16 2.21 -6.34
CA ASN A 44 9.48 1.96 -4.95
C ASN A 44 8.73 0.70 -4.50
N PRO A 45 9.41 -0.44 -4.31
CA PRO A 45 8.75 -1.68 -3.89
C PRO A 45 8.11 -1.59 -2.49
N MET A 46 8.54 -0.63 -1.67
CA MET A 46 7.99 -0.40 -0.34
C MET A 46 6.70 0.45 -0.34
N GLU A 47 6.34 1.03 -1.50
CA GLU A 47 5.23 1.98 -1.61
C GLU A 47 3.88 1.36 -1.23
N ILE A 48 3.63 0.12 -1.62
CA ILE A 48 2.36 -0.57 -1.33
C ILE A 48 2.19 -0.71 0.18
N ALA A 49 3.20 -1.22 0.87
CA ALA A 49 3.19 -1.35 2.33
C ALA A 49 2.95 -0.01 3.03
N PHE A 50 3.65 1.04 2.58
CA PHE A 50 3.47 2.40 3.12
C PHE A 50 2.04 2.90 2.94
N ARG A 51 1.49 2.81 1.73
CA ARG A 51 0.13 3.28 1.44
C ARG A 51 -0.93 2.49 2.20
N THR A 52 -0.76 1.17 2.31
CA THR A 52 -1.66 0.31 3.09
C THR A 52 -1.64 0.68 4.57
N TYR A 53 -0.46 0.92 5.13
CA TYR A 53 -0.31 1.34 6.53
C TYR A 53 -0.89 2.74 6.80
N GLN A 54 -0.66 3.70 5.88
CA GLN A 54 -1.25 5.02 5.96
C GLN A 54 -2.78 4.98 5.84
N ARG A 55 -3.29 4.11 4.97
CA ARG A 55 -4.73 3.87 4.84
C ARG A 55 -5.33 3.34 6.13
N ALA A 56 -4.67 2.39 6.80
CA ALA A 56 -5.08 1.90 8.11
C ALA A 56 -5.17 3.02 9.15
N GLY A 57 -4.17 3.92 9.19
CA GLY A 57 -4.16 5.06 10.11
C GLY A 57 -5.24 6.11 9.83
N LYS A 58 -5.77 6.16 8.61
CA LYS A 58 -6.88 7.05 8.22
C LYS A 58 -8.27 6.46 8.53
N LEU A 59 -8.35 5.22 9.00
CA LEU A 59 -9.57 4.66 9.55
C LEU A 59 -9.83 5.33 10.87
N THR A 60 -10.49 6.48 10.81
CA THR A 60 -10.81 7.26 11.99
C THR A 60 -12.05 6.70 12.65
N GLU A 61 -12.10 6.79 13.98
CA GLU A 61 -13.30 6.52 14.77
C GLU A 61 -14.37 7.61 14.56
N GLU A 62 -14.03 8.66 13.78
CA GLU A 62 -14.97 9.73 13.48
C GLU A 62 -16.04 9.24 12.51
N VAL A 63 -17.26 9.45 12.95
CA VAL A 63 -18.44 9.16 12.16
C VAL A 63 -18.91 10.45 11.51
N LYS A 64 -18.94 10.47 10.18
CA LYS A 64 -19.52 11.57 9.43
C LYS A 64 -21.03 11.41 9.37
N LYS A 65 -21.75 12.48 9.69
CA LYS A 65 -23.20 12.53 9.55
C LYS A 65 -23.55 13.11 8.17
N TYR A 66 -24.26 12.32 7.37
CA TYR A 66 -24.80 12.78 6.09
C TYR A 66 -26.30 12.98 6.22
N THR A 67 -26.73 14.23 6.18
CA THR A 67 -28.16 14.57 6.29
C THR A 67 -28.89 14.52 4.97
N ASP A 68 -28.17 14.66 3.84
CA ASP A 68 -28.76 14.84 2.51
C ASP A 68 -28.57 13.65 1.56
N VAL A 69 -28.03 12.55 2.04
CA VAL A 69 -27.77 11.34 1.23
C VAL A 69 -28.76 10.26 1.57
N LYS A 70 -29.51 9.77 0.57
CA LYS A 70 -30.44 8.66 0.76
C LYS A 70 -29.69 7.36 1.06
N PRO A 71 -30.26 6.43 1.86
CA PRO A 71 -29.63 5.15 2.19
C PRO A 71 -29.21 4.33 0.95
N GLU A 72 -30.00 4.38 -0.13
CA GLU A 72 -29.70 3.72 -1.40
C GLU A 72 -28.45 4.30 -2.06
N ASP A 73 -28.29 5.64 -2.01
CA ASP A 73 -27.12 6.33 -2.57
C ASP A 73 -25.86 6.03 -1.77
N VAL A 74 -25.99 5.80 -0.46
CA VAL A 74 -24.86 5.42 0.40
C VAL A 74 -24.34 4.03 0.05
N LYS A 75 -25.22 3.08 -0.25
CA LYS A 75 -24.83 1.72 -0.65
C LYS A 75 -24.10 1.67 -1.98
N HIS A 76 -24.35 2.60 -2.89
CA HIS A 76 -23.75 2.66 -4.21
C HIS A 76 -22.55 3.60 -4.32
N LYS A 77 -22.41 4.55 -3.39
CA LYS A 77 -21.22 5.40 -3.33
C LYS A 77 -20.08 4.61 -2.71
N ARG A 78 -19.05 4.36 -3.50
CA ARG A 78 -17.73 4.07 -2.96
C ARG A 78 -17.31 5.32 -2.19
N PHE A 79 -17.49 5.31 -0.88
CA PHE A 79 -16.90 6.33 -0.01
C PHE A 79 -15.41 6.32 -0.30
N GLY A 80 -14.91 7.37 -0.91
CA GLY A 80 -13.60 7.59 -1.51
C GLY A 80 -12.58 6.48 -1.28
N GLN A 81 -11.91 6.06 -2.30
CA GLN A 81 -10.97 4.91 -2.26
C GLN A 81 -9.97 4.95 -1.10
N ASP A 82 -9.83 6.09 -0.43
CA ASP A 82 -8.81 6.36 0.57
C ASP A 82 -9.32 6.61 1.99
N VAL A 83 -10.63 6.69 2.22
CA VAL A 83 -11.16 7.01 3.55
C VAL A 83 -12.26 6.04 3.93
N LEU A 84 -11.90 5.05 4.71
CA LEU A 84 -12.82 4.13 5.37
C LEU A 84 -13.38 4.81 6.63
N GLN A 85 -14.29 5.76 6.45
CA GLN A 85 -14.96 6.44 7.56
C GLN A 85 -16.34 5.83 7.80
N GLY A 86 -16.71 5.74 9.06
CA GLY A 86 -18.09 5.45 9.43
C GLY A 86 -18.99 6.64 9.12
N VAL A 87 -20.22 6.36 8.71
CA VAL A 87 -21.22 7.35 8.32
C VAL A 87 -22.51 7.05 9.03
N GLU A 88 -23.11 8.06 9.68
CA GLU A 88 -24.44 7.98 10.24
C GLU A 88 -25.47 8.52 9.25
N TYR A 89 -26.56 7.79 9.03
CA TYR A 89 -27.73 8.27 8.30
C TYR A 89 -29.00 7.85 9.06
N GLY A 90 -29.72 8.83 9.57
CA GLY A 90 -30.87 8.58 10.44
C GLY A 90 -30.44 7.77 11.68
N ASN A 91 -31.02 6.60 11.86
CA ASN A 91 -30.71 5.66 12.96
C ASN A 91 -29.83 4.48 12.50
N VAL A 92 -29.23 4.56 11.31
CA VAL A 92 -28.40 3.50 10.74
C VAL A 92 -27.02 4.05 10.47
N TRP A 93 -26.01 3.28 10.84
CA TRP A 93 -24.61 3.59 10.65
C TRP A 93 -24.07 2.82 9.46
N TYR A 94 -23.37 3.49 8.55
CA TYR A 94 -22.84 2.86 7.34
C TYR A 94 -21.33 2.84 7.39
N GLY A 95 -20.79 1.66 7.20
CA GLY A 95 -19.36 1.40 7.12
C GLY A 95 -18.85 1.25 5.69
N PHE A 96 -17.72 0.58 5.58
CA PHE A 96 -17.08 0.31 4.32
C PHE A 96 -18.00 -0.44 3.35
N GLU A 97 -17.96 -0.08 2.07
CA GLU A 97 -18.81 -0.65 1.01
C GLU A 97 -20.33 -0.49 1.25
N GLY A 98 -20.72 0.44 2.13
CA GLY A 98 -22.14 0.68 2.43
C GLY A 98 -22.78 -0.38 3.32
N LYS A 99 -22.00 -1.21 4.02
CA LYS A 99 -22.50 -2.16 5.01
C LYS A 99 -23.18 -1.41 6.16
N ALA A 100 -24.43 -1.77 6.45
CA ALA A 100 -25.22 -1.12 7.47
C ALA A 100 -24.99 -1.76 8.84
N PHE A 101 -24.91 -0.93 9.89
CA PHE A 101 -24.76 -1.34 11.28
C PHE A 101 -25.87 -0.72 12.12
N PRO A 102 -26.49 -1.50 13.02
CA PRO A 102 -27.55 -1.00 13.88
C PRO A 102 -27.04 -0.06 14.99
N THR A 103 -25.76 -0.13 15.35
CA THR A 103 -25.18 0.70 16.42
C THR A 103 -23.81 1.24 16.03
N LYS A 104 -23.41 2.36 16.66
CA LYS A 104 -22.10 2.97 16.48
C LYS A 104 -20.97 2.05 16.93
N GLU A 105 -21.19 1.33 18.01
CA GLU A 105 -20.21 0.42 18.61
C GLU A 105 -19.86 -0.71 17.64
N LEU A 106 -20.85 -1.28 16.96
CA LEU A 106 -20.61 -2.33 15.95
C LEU A 106 -19.85 -1.78 14.74
N LEU A 107 -20.15 -0.55 14.32
CA LEU A 107 -19.39 0.11 13.27
C LEU A 107 -17.94 0.34 13.72
N GLN A 108 -17.71 0.82 14.93
CA GLN A 108 -16.36 1.03 15.47
C GLN A 108 -15.56 -0.27 15.56
N GLN A 109 -16.18 -1.36 15.97
CA GLN A 109 -15.54 -2.68 15.99
C GLN A 109 -15.13 -3.14 14.59
N GLU A 110 -15.98 -2.91 13.58
CA GLU A 110 -15.65 -3.25 12.19
C GLU A 110 -14.49 -2.39 11.66
N LEU A 111 -14.50 -1.08 11.94
CA LEU A 111 -13.42 -0.17 11.54
C LEU A 111 -12.10 -0.55 12.20
N GLU A 112 -12.11 -0.90 13.49
CA GLU A 112 -10.93 -1.36 14.20
C GLU A 112 -10.41 -2.69 13.67
N SER A 113 -11.28 -3.66 13.41
CA SER A 113 -10.91 -4.94 12.80
C SER A 113 -10.27 -4.72 11.43
N ARG A 114 -10.82 -3.80 10.64
CA ARG A 114 -10.27 -3.46 9.32
C ARG A 114 -8.94 -2.73 9.43
N ARG A 115 -8.76 -1.86 10.40
CA ARG A 115 -7.49 -1.19 10.69
C ARG A 115 -6.39 -2.22 10.97
N ILE A 116 -6.66 -3.14 11.90
CA ILE A 116 -5.72 -4.21 12.26
C ILE A 116 -5.36 -5.04 11.03
N GLN A 117 -6.36 -5.45 10.24
CA GLN A 117 -6.13 -6.24 9.03
C GLN A 117 -5.20 -5.51 8.03
N LEU A 118 -5.41 -4.22 7.80
CA LEU A 118 -4.56 -3.44 6.88
C LEU A 118 -3.14 -3.24 7.45
N GLU A 119 -3.00 -3.10 8.76
CA GLU A 119 -1.68 -3.03 9.39
C GLU A 119 -0.92 -4.34 9.26
N ASP A 120 -1.59 -5.47 9.47
CA ASP A 120 -1.00 -6.80 9.31
C ASP A 120 -0.62 -7.08 7.86
N GLU A 121 -1.46 -6.64 6.90
CA GLU A 121 -1.17 -6.72 5.47
C GLU A 121 0.10 -5.92 5.13
N ALA A 122 0.19 -4.67 5.57
CA ALA A 122 1.37 -3.83 5.35
C ALA A 122 2.65 -4.44 5.98
N LYS A 123 2.55 -4.98 7.19
CA LYS A 123 3.67 -5.65 7.86
C LYS A 123 4.07 -6.94 7.15
N SER A 124 3.10 -7.69 6.63
CA SER A 124 3.37 -8.88 5.81
C SER A 124 4.11 -8.52 4.53
N ASP A 125 3.73 -7.44 3.85
CA ASP A 125 4.43 -6.95 2.66
C ASP A 125 5.89 -6.58 2.98
N ILE A 126 6.13 -5.89 4.09
CA ILE A 126 7.48 -5.56 4.55
C ILE A 126 8.30 -6.83 4.83
N LYS A 127 7.70 -7.83 5.49
CA LYS A 127 8.35 -9.12 5.74
C LYS A 127 8.72 -9.83 4.43
N ASN A 128 7.84 -9.81 3.45
CA ASN A 128 8.09 -10.40 2.13
C ASN A 128 9.21 -9.66 1.38
N ILE A 129 9.30 -8.34 1.53
CA ILE A 129 10.42 -7.55 1.01
C ILE A 129 11.72 -7.98 1.69
N GLY A 130 11.74 -8.12 3.02
CA GLY A 130 12.89 -8.61 3.77
C GLY A 130 13.37 -10.01 3.30
N LEU A 131 12.43 -10.92 3.09
CA LEU A 131 12.71 -12.25 2.53
C LEU A 131 13.26 -12.20 1.10
N SER A 132 12.81 -11.23 0.30
CA SER A 132 13.30 -11.05 -1.06
C SER A 132 14.71 -10.47 -1.11
N LEU A 133 15.04 -9.60 -0.15
CA LEU A 133 16.37 -8.99 -0.03
C LEU A 133 17.40 -9.98 0.51
N ILE A 134 17.01 -10.77 1.50
CA ILE A 134 17.84 -11.77 2.16
C ILE A 134 17.09 -13.10 2.17
N PRO A 135 17.11 -13.84 1.05
CA PRO A 135 16.41 -15.12 0.95
C PRO A 135 17.04 -16.18 1.85
N ASP A 136 16.24 -17.18 2.20
CA ASP A 136 16.76 -18.35 2.89
C ASP A 136 17.74 -19.11 1.98
N ASP A 137 18.91 -19.46 2.52
CA ASP A 137 19.84 -20.35 1.83
C ASP A 137 19.67 -21.79 2.37
N PRO A 138 19.05 -22.69 1.58
CA PRO A 138 18.80 -24.06 2.00
C PRO A 138 20.11 -24.86 2.23
N ASN A 139 21.26 -24.37 1.75
CA ASN A 139 22.56 -24.98 1.93
C ASN A 139 23.37 -24.39 3.09
N SER A 140 22.85 -23.33 3.72
CA SER A 140 23.51 -22.69 4.85
C SER A 140 23.50 -23.61 6.08
N LYS A 141 24.71 -23.89 6.62
CA LYS A 141 24.85 -24.63 7.87
C LYS A 141 24.49 -23.82 9.11
N ASP A 142 24.50 -22.49 8.99
CA ASP A 142 24.14 -21.55 10.06
C ASP A 142 23.31 -20.38 9.50
N PRO A 143 21.98 -20.47 9.57
CA PRO A 143 21.09 -19.43 9.10
C PRO A 143 21.03 -18.22 10.04
N THR A 144 21.70 -18.24 11.20
CA THR A 144 21.59 -17.20 12.26
C THR A 144 21.93 -15.83 11.71
N TRP A 145 22.99 -15.71 10.89
CA TRP A 145 23.39 -14.42 10.32
C TRP A 145 22.38 -13.88 9.31
N SER A 146 21.92 -14.73 8.39
CA SER A 146 20.93 -14.34 7.37
C SER A 146 19.61 -13.90 8.03
N ASN A 147 19.16 -14.69 9.01
CA ASN A 147 17.95 -14.38 9.76
C ASN A 147 18.09 -13.08 10.55
N GLY A 148 19.22 -12.91 11.28
CA GLY A 148 19.50 -11.70 12.04
C GLY A 148 19.56 -10.44 11.17
N CYS A 149 20.22 -10.50 10.01
CA CYS A 149 20.26 -9.40 9.06
C CYS A 149 18.85 -9.08 8.50
N ARG A 150 18.08 -10.11 8.16
CA ARG A 150 16.70 -9.94 7.69
C ARG A 150 15.82 -9.29 8.76
N ASP A 151 15.88 -9.79 9.98
CA ASP A 151 15.09 -9.27 11.09
C ASP A 151 15.46 -7.82 11.41
N PHE A 152 16.75 -7.48 11.35
CA PHE A 152 17.24 -6.14 11.54
C PHE A 152 16.69 -5.17 10.48
N ILE A 153 16.83 -5.50 9.20
CA ILE A 153 16.32 -4.68 8.09
C ILE A 153 14.79 -4.55 8.17
N THR A 154 14.10 -5.64 8.44
CA THR A 154 12.64 -5.67 8.60
C THR A 154 12.20 -4.79 9.79
N GLY A 155 12.93 -4.85 10.90
CA GLY A 155 12.70 -4.01 12.08
C GLY A 155 12.84 -2.53 11.77
N ILE A 156 13.87 -2.12 11.01
CA ILE A 156 14.03 -0.72 10.57
C ILE A 156 12.87 -0.30 9.67
N MET A 157 12.47 -1.14 8.70
CA MET A 157 11.32 -0.82 7.84
C MET A 157 10.02 -0.66 8.64
N TYR A 158 9.81 -1.46 9.68
CA TYR A 158 8.66 -1.28 10.58
C TYR A 158 8.73 0.04 11.35
N ALA A 159 9.89 0.40 11.90
CA ALA A 159 10.08 1.67 12.56
C ALA A 159 9.79 2.85 11.62
N MET A 160 10.27 2.79 10.38
CA MET A 160 9.97 3.81 9.36
C MET A 160 8.46 3.89 9.05
N LEU A 161 7.73 2.76 9.05
CA LEU A 161 6.27 2.77 8.90
C LEU A 161 5.60 3.45 10.09
N GLU A 162 6.02 3.15 11.31
CA GLU A 162 5.46 3.76 12.52
C GLU A 162 5.74 5.27 12.55
N ASP A 163 6.96 5.70 12.21
CA ASP A 163 7.35 7.10 12.09
C ASP A 163 6.47 7.86 11.09
N SER A 164 5.96 7.17 10.07
CA SER A 164 5.11 7.80 9.05
C SER A 164 3.74 8.27 9.57
N ARG A 165 3.34 7.83 10.77
CA ARG A 165 2.10 8.27 11.43
C ARG A 165 2.28 9.50 12.30
N ASP A 166 3.52 9.82 12.68
CA ASP A 166 3.81 11.04 13.41
C ASP A 166 4.28 12.14 12.44
N PRO A 167 3.45 13.16 12.18
CA PRO A 167 3.81 14.24 11.25
C PRO A 167 5.09 14.98 11.65
N ARG A 168 5.46 14.96 12.95
CA ARG A 168 6.66 15.64 13.46
C ARG A 168 7.94 14.96 12.97
N LEU A 169 7.90 13.65 12.71
CA LEU A 169 9.04 12.88 12.23
C LEU A 169 9.23 13.02 10.71
N GLY A 170 8.21 13.51 10.00
CA GLY A 170 8.30 13.87 8.59
C GLY A 170 8.66 12.72 7.66
N MET A 171 8.31 11.46 8.04
CA MET A 171 8.47 10.29 7.18
C MET A 171 7.38 10.30 6.11
N THR A 172 7.78 10.50 4.86
CA THR A 172 6.88 10.54 3.69
C THR A 172 7.17 9.36 2.76
N ILE A 173 6.29 9.13 1.79
CA ILE A 173 6.49 8.08 0.78
C ILE A 173 7.82 8.22 0.03
N ASP A 174 8.26 9.45 -0.24
CA ASP A 174 9.52 9.72 -0.93
C ASP A 174 10.74 9.38 -0.08
N LYS A 175 10.58 9.36 1.25
CA LYS A 175 11.62 8.97 2.20
C LYS A 175 11.57 7.47 2.54
N PHE A 176 10.42 6.83 2.39
CA PHE A 176 10.22 5.41 2.64
C PHE A 176 10.70 4.60 1.44
N ASN A 177 12.01 4.43 1.31
CA ASN A 177 12.66 3.76 0.19
C ASN A 177 13.98 3.09 0.61
N PHE A 178 14.53 2.23 -0.24
CA PHE A 178 15.77 1.50 0.04
C PHE A 178 16.99 2.39 0.19
N PHE A 179 17.05 3.54 -0.46
CA PHE A 179 18.18 4.44 -0.30
C PHE A 179 18.27 5.02 1.12
N ASN A 180 17.13 5.41 1.70
CA ASN A 180 17.10 5.88 3.08
C ASN A 180 17.22 4.73 4.08
N LEU A 181 16.68 3.55 3.79
CA LEU A 181 16.92 2.35 4.56
C LEU A 181 18.42 2.07 4.68
N TYR A 182 19.15 2.09 3.57
CA TYR A 182 20.61 1.91 3.54
C TYR A 182 21.38 2.95 4.37
N LYS A 183 20.90 4.20 4.45
CA LYS A 183 21.54 5.25 5.26
C LYS A 183 21.35 5.07 6.76
N ILE A 184 20.32 4.32 7.17
CA ILE A 184 20.01 4.04 8.58
C ILE A 184 20.81 2.82 9.06
N CYS A 185 21.02 1.82 8.17
CA CYS A 185 21.83 0.65 8.45
C CYS A 185 23.33 0.96 8.45
#